data_4f3ea46ad1f329faa24641bccd59e1d8
#
_entry.id   4f3ea46ad1f329faa24641bccd59e1d8
#
_cell.length_a   1.000
_cell.length_b   1.000
_cell.length_c   1.000
_cell.angle_alpha   90.00
_cell.angle_beta   90.00
_cell.angle_gamma   90.00
#
_symmetry.space_group_name_H-M   'P 1'
#
loop_
_entity.id
_entity.type
_entity.pdbx_description
1 polymer ?
#
loop_
_entity_poly.entity_id
_entity_poly.type
_entity_poly.pdbx_seq_one_letter_code
_entity_poly.pdbx_strand_id
1 'polypeptide(L)'
;MNFTQYSDIKHFYMDTYDLLMRHEAQNVIPLGNIIIGNEGKDKTDWRDSANWFMATITDDKSILLTAVMTTPKNLTLYATDNKNDNIALNSLVDGIIKNDIHIPGVMAEKSLAEMFAQSYAVKRGIEYTVAKNQRIYELSQVNVEIPSIGTVRLATKKDMSFLPYWMKGFDSDCFGDSLATGGSTDNYLYRMSDNRLYILEDNGMPVSMAKISRDLQTVCVVGLVYTPPYFRGKGYATSCVAAVSQFGLDRGFTKCVLYTDLANPISNSIYMKIGYKPICDSIEIKFSED
;
A
#
# COMPACT_ATOMS: atom_id res chain seq x y z
N MET A 1 29.64 -3.29 -4.85
CA MET A 1 28.34 -2.70 -4.54
C MET A 1 28.50 -1.58 -3.55
N ASN A 2 27.88 -0.43 -3.80
CA ASN A 2 27.98 0.74 -2.95
C ASN A 2 26.64 0.96 -2.22
N PHE A 3 26.68 0.99 -0.89
CA PHE A 3 25.55 1.39 -0.05
C PHE A 3 25.58 2.91 0.13
N THR A 4 24.47 3.58 -0.20
CA THR A 4 24.29 5.02 0.01
C THR A 4 23.06 5.23 0.86
N GLN A 5 23.23 5.84 2.05
CA GLN A 5 22.14 6.31 2.89
C GLN A 5 21.89 7.79 2.63
N TYR A 6 20.64 8.18 2.51
CA TYR A 6 20.20 9.56 2.27
C TYR A 6 19.69 10.19 3.56
N SER A 7 20.12 11.42 3.81
CA SER A 7 19.61 12.26 4.90
C SER A 7 18.57 13.27 4.41
N ASP A 8 18.38 13.39 3.10
CA ASP A 8 17.46 14.34 2.47
C ASP A 8 16.58 13.62 1.44
N ILE A 9 15.28 13.78 1.61
CA ILE A 9 14.27 13.19 0.73
C ILE A 9 14.36 13.71 -0.71
N LYS A 10 14.78 14.96 -0.92
CA LYS A 10 14.87 15.54 -2.28
C LYS A 10 15.91 14.82 -3.12
N HIS A 11 17.09 14.56 -2.54
CA HIS A 11 18.12 13.80 -3.23
C HIS A 11 17.69 12.35 -3.49
N PHE A 12 17.12 11.70 -2.48
CA PHE A 12 16.58 10.35 -2.66
C PHE A 12 15.50 10.29 -3.74
N TYR A 13 14.60 11.27 -3.75
CA TYR A 13 13.55 11.38 -4.78
C TYR A 13 14.16 11.55 -6.18
N MET A 14 15.10 12.48 -6.36
CA MET A 14 15.75 12.72 -7.66
C MET A 14 16.42 11.46 -8.22
N ASP A 15 17.09 10.70 -7.35
CA ASP A 15 17.83 9.51 -7.78
C ASP A 15 16.94 8.30 -8.05
N THR A 16 15.78 8.18 -7.36
CA THR A 16 14.99 6.93 -7.36
C THR A 16 13.64 7.03 -8.06
N TYR A 17 13.11 8.24 -8.28
CA TYR A 17 11.76 8.43 -8.83
C TYR A 17 11.56 7.74 -10.17
N ASP A 18 12.42 8.02 -11.15
CA ASP A 18 12.31 7.43 -12.50
C ASP A 18 12.48 5.91 -12.49
N LEU A 19 13.31 5.40 -11.57
CA LEU A 19 13.49 3.97 -11.39
C LEU A 19 12.22 3.30 -10.88
N LEU A 20 11.61 3.85 -9.83
CA LEU A 20 10.37 3.33 -9.26
C LEU A 20 9.18 3.48 -10.22
N MET A 21 9.16 4.53 -11.04
CA MET A 21 8.15 4.77 -12.07
C MET A 21 8.14 3.72 -13.18
N ARG A 22 9.23 3.01 -13.43
CA ARG A 22 9.26 1.93 -14.44
C ARG A 22 8.24 0.84 -14.15
N HIS A 23 7.94 0.61 -12.85
CA HIS A 23 6.95 -0.35 -12.38
C HIS A 23 5.99 0.34 -11.38
N GLU A 24 5.37 1.45 -11.82
CA GLU A 24 4.56 2.33 -10.98
C GLU A 24 3.48 1.57 -10.19
N ALA A 25 2.77 0.64 -10.85
CA ALA A 25 1.71 -0.15 -10.22
C ALA A 25 2.23 -1.06 -9.09
N GLN A 26 3.43 -1.61 -9.22
CA GLN A 26 4.08 -2.40 -8.17
C GLN A 26 4.59 -1.52 -7.03
N ASN A 27 5.06 -0.32 -7.37
CA ASN A 27 5.74 0.60 -6.47
C ASN A 27 4.85 1.67 -5.85
N VAL A 28 3.52 1.52 -5.87
CA VAL A 28 2.59 2.57 -5.39
C VAL A 28 2.83 2.99 -3.94
N ILE A 29 3.40 2.11 -3.09
CA ILE A 29 3.70 2.44 -1.70
C ILE A 29 4.98 3.26 -1.58
N PRO A 30 6.17 2.79 -2.04
CA PRO A 30 7.38 3.59 -1.97
C PRO A 30 7.26 4.89 -2.78
N LEU A 31 6.68 4.87 -3.98
CA LEU A 31 6.43 6.08 -4.78
C LEU A 31 5.56 7.09 -4.05
N GLY A 32 4.40 6.66 -3.54
CA GLY A 32 3.50 7.56 -2.83
C GLY A 32 4.16 8.17 -1.59
N ASN A 33 5.01 7.41 -0.89
CA ASN A 33 5.76 7.93 0.25
C ASN A 33 6.77 9.00 -0.17
N ILE A 34 7.64 8.72 -1.16
CA ILE A 34 8.67 9.68 -1.57
C ILE A 34 8.08 10.95 -2.22
N ILE A 35 6.94 10.84 -2.92
CA ILE A 35 6.21 12.00 -3.46
C ILE A 35 5.73 12.90 -2.30
N ILE A 36 5.01 12.32 -1.33
CA ILE A 36 4.50 13.07 -0.16
C ILE A 36 5.65 13.70 0.63
N GLY A 37 6.72 12.95 0.88
CA GLY A 37 7.90 13.43 1.59
C GLY A 37 8.59 14.59 0.84
N ASN A 38 8.73 14.48 -0.49
CA ASN A 38 9.35 15.51 -1.32
C ASN A 38 8.51 16.79 -1.42
N GLU A 39 7.17 16.68 -1.42
CA GLU A 39 6.27 17.83 -1.41
C GLU A 39 6.33 18.61 -0.09
N GLY A 40 6.70 17.99 1.01
CA GLY A 40 6.87 18.63 2.33
C GLY A 40 5.60 19.25 2.90
N LYS A 41 4.42 18.86 2.38
CA LYS A 41 3.13 19.49 2.71
C LYS A 41 2.59 19.10 4.08
N ASP A 42 3.02 17.96 4.59
CA ASP A 42 2.53 17.40 5.85
C ASP A 42 3.71 16.86 6.67
N LYS A 43 4.15 17.64 7.65
CA LYS A 43 5.25 17.27 8.56
C LYS A 43 4.76 16.63 9.84
N THR A 44 3.53 16.16 9.86
CA THR A 44 2.95 15.53 11.02
C THR A 44 3.27 14.02 11.03
N ASP A 45 3.74 13.53 12.20
CA ASP A 45 3.92 12.11 12.47
C ASP A 45 4.89 11.40 11.47
N TRP A 46 4.53 10.23 10.98
CA TRP A 46 5.34 9.40 10.07
C TRP A 46 5.62 10.03 8.70
N ARG A 47 4.98 11.15 8.36
CA ARG A 47 5.20 11.91 7.12
C ARG A 47 6.35 12.88 7.18
N ASP A 48 6.91 13.14 8.36
CA ASP A 48 8.13 13.91 8.48
C ASP A 48 9.32 13.08 7.99
N SER A 49 9.75 13.36 6.76
CA SER A 49 10.85 12.64 6.10
C SER A 49 12.20 12.78 6.81
N ALA A 50 12.34 13.69 7.76
CA ALA A 50 13.54 13.79 8.59
C ALA A 50 13.80 12.53 9.43
N ASN A 51 12.75 11.75 9.73
CA ASN A 51 12.83 10.52 10.49
C ASN A 51 12.85 9.25 9.62
N TRP A 52 12.89 9.39 8.30
CA TRP A 52 12.87 8.24 7.42
C TRP A 52 14.25 7.62 7.26
N PHE A 53 14.28 6.31 7.09
CA PHE A 53 15.46 5.64 6.56
C PHE A 53 15.28 5.49 5.04
N MET A 54 16.27 5.98 4.30
CA MET A 54 16.30 5.95 2.84
C MET A 54 17.69 5.51 2.37
N ALA A 55 17.75 4.49 1.53
CA ALA A 55 19.02 3.99 1.02
C ALA A 55 18.89 3.41 -0.39
N THR A 56 19.99 3.40 -1.09
CA THR A 56 20.15 2.70 -2.38
C THR A 56 21.37 1.80 -2.35
N ILE A 57 21.31 0.75 -3.15
CA ILE A 57 22.49 -0.04 -3.53
C ILE A 57 22.75 0.18 -5.01
N THR A 58 23.98 0.57 -5.33
CA THR A 58 24.43 0.81 -6.71
C THR A 58 25.58 -0.10 -7.09
N ASP A 59 25.64 -0.45 -8.36
CA ASP A 59 26.90 -0.84 -9.01
C ASP A 59 27.53 0.40 -9.65
N ASP A 60 28.56 0.20 -10.48
CA ASP A 60 29.26 1.31 -11.14
C ASP A 60 28.40 2.08 -12.15
N LYS A 61 27.20 1.61 -12.48
CA LYS A 61 26.38 2.11 -13.59
C LYS A 61 24.95 2.49 -13.21
N SER A 62 24.38 1.85 -12.18
CA SER A 62 22.93 1.98 -11.91
C SER A 62 22.55 1.66 -10.47
N ILE A 63 21.38 2.13 -10.07
CA ILE A 63 20.73 1.71 -8.83
C ILE A 63 20.12 0.33 -9.07
N LEU A 64 20.51 -0.62 -8.24
CA LEU A 64 20.03 -2.01 -8.27
C LEU A 64 18.89 -2.25 -7.28
N LEU A 65 18.93 -1.55 -6.13
CA LEU A 65 17.95 -1.71 -5.07
C LEU A 65 17.68 -0.37 -4.38
N THR A 66 16.41 -0.13 -4.08
CA THR A 66 15.95 1.00 -3.27
C THR A 66 15.29 0.49 -1.99
N ALA A 67 15.52 1.22 -0.90
CA ALA A 67 14.97 0.94 0.42
C ALA A 67 14.44 2.22 1.04
N VAL A 68 13.17 2.23 1.44
CA VAL A 68 12.57 3.37 2.16
C VAL A 68 11.70 2.89 3.30
N MET A 69 11.93 3.45 4.48
CA MET A 69 11.15 3.20 5.68
C MET A 69 10.66 4.51 6.27
N THR A 70 9.34 4.66 6.31
CA THR A 70 8.67 5.79 6.97
C THR A 70 8.42 5.42 8.43
N THR A 71 9.42 5.63 9.27
CA THR A 71 9.40 5.24 10.69
C THR A 71 8.11 5.68 11.39
N PRO A 72 7.41 4.82 12.15
CA PRO A 72 7.78 3.45 12.56
C PRO A 72 7.22 2.31 11.67
N LYS A 73 6.94 2.58 10.39
CA LYS A 73 6.39 1.58 9.46
C LYS A 73 7.47 0.61 8.96
N ASN A 74 7.03 -0.46 8.29
CA ASN A 74 7.94 -1.43 7.69
C ASN A 74 8.80 -0.82 6.58
N LEU A 75 10.00 -1.38 6.41
CA LEU A 75 10.85 -1.10 5.28
C LEU A 75 10.18 -1.57 3.99
N THR A 76 10.13 -0.72 2.97
CA THR A 76 9.71 -1.09 1.62
C THR A 76 10.93 -1.20 0.72
N LEU A 77 10.98 -2.27 -0.08
CA LEU A 77 12.09 -2.55 -0.98
C LEU A 77 11.59 -2.65 -2.42
N TYR A 78 12.41 -2.20 -3.34
CA TYR A 78 12.28 -2.48 -4.75
C TYR A 78 13.66 -2.79 -5.33
N ALA A 79 13.79 -3.91 -6.04
CA ALA A 79 14.98 -4.29 -6.77
C ALA A 79 14.68 -4.25 -8.28
N THR A 80 15.67 -3.84 -9.07
CA THR A 80 15.61 -4.00 -10.53
C THR A 80 15.85 -5.47 -10.87
N ASP A 81 15.19 -5.98 -11.93
CA ASP A 81 15.41 -7.35 -12.43
C ASP A 81 16.87 -7.55 -12.83
N ASN A 82 17.69 -7.94 -11.86
CA ASN A 82 19.12 -8.11 -12.06
C ASN A 82 19.60 -9.44 -11.44
N LYS A 83 20.48 -10.13 -12.15
CA LYS A 83 21.14 -11.36 -11.66
C LYS A 83 21.94 -11.17 -10.36
N ASN A 84 22.12 -9.93 -9.91
CA ASN A 84 22.89 -9.55 -8.73
C ASN A 84 22.04 -9.22 -7.49
N ASP A 85 20.75 -9.52 -7.49
CA ASP A 85 19.83 -9.13 -6.39
C ASP A 85 20.31 -9.61 -5.02
N ASN A 86 20.80 -10.84 -4.91
CA ASN A 86 21.36 -11.37 -3.66
C ASN A 86 22.57 -10.56 -3.14
N ILE A 87 23.43 -10.11 -4.04
CA ILE A 87 24.63 -9.34 -3.65
C ILE A 87 24.22 -7.93 -3.23
N ALA A 88 23.31 -7.31 -3.97
CA ALA A 88 22.78 -6.00 -3.65
C ALA A 88 22.04 -6.01 -2.30
N LEU A 89 21.20 -7.03 -2.08
CA LEU A 89 20.46 -7.20 -0.84
C LEU A 89 21.37 -7.43 0.37
N ASN A 90 22.39 -8.27 0.26
CA ASN A 90 23.37 -8.47 1.32
C ASN A 90 24.14 -7.18 1.63
N SER A 91 24.47 -6.38 0.61
CA SER A 91 25.12 -5.06 0.80
C SER A 91 24.20 -4.08 1.53
N LEU A 92 22.88 -4.11 1.26
CA LEU A 92 21.89 -3.33 2.01
C LEU A 92 21.84 -3.76 3.48
N VAL A 93 21.74 -5.06 3.73
CA VAL A 93 21.68 -5.60 5.10
C VAL A 93 22.95 -5.25 5.87
N ASP A 94 24.15 -5.38 5.25
CA ASP A 94 25.41 -4.97 5.87
C ASP A 94 25.45 -3.49 6.23
N GLY A 95 24.94 -2.64 5.33
CA GLY A 95 24.82 -1.20 5.58
C GLY A 95 23.86 -0.89 6.75
N ILE A 96 22.72 -1.57 6.83
CA ILE A 96 21.74 -1.44 7.91
C ILE A 96 22.36 -1.86 9.26
N ILE A 97 23.02 -3.03 9.31
CA ILE A 97 23.67 -3.55 10.53
C ILE A 97 24.79 -2.63 10.99
N LYS A 98 25.65 -2.21 10.07
CA LYS A 98 26.80 -1.34 10.37
C LYS A 98 26.36 0.02 10.97
N ASN A 99 25.23 0.56 10.53
CA ASN A 99 24.71 1.83 11.01
C ASN A 99 23.67 1.67 12.15
N ASP A 100 23.54 0.46 12.67
CA ASP A 100 22.62 0.09 13.77
C ASP A 100 21.18 0.57 13.56
N ILE A 101 20.65 0.37 12.34
CA ILE A 101 19.31 0.78 11.99
C ILE A 101 18.34 -0.32 12.37
N HIS A 102 17.36 0.00 13.21
CA HIS A 102 16.29 -0.92 13.59
C HIS A 102 15.23 -1.00 12.48
N ILE A 103 14.93 -2.22 12.05
CA ILE A 103 13.91 -2.52 11.02
C ILE A 103 12.78 -3.33 11.69
N PRO A 104 11.58 -2.76 11.88
CA PRO A 104 10.47 -3.46 12.54
C PRO A 104 9.86 -4.56 11.67
N GLY A 105 9.99 -4.45 10.36
CA GLY A 105 9.49 -5.40 9.39
C GLY A 105 9.84 -4.97 7.98
N VAL A 106 9.54 -5.82 7.01
CA VAL A 106 9.78 -5.55 5.58
C VAL A 106 8.54 -5.88 4.76
N MET A 107 8.29 -5.09 3.73
CA MET A 107 7.25 -5.32 2.74
C MET A 107 7.83 -5.08 1.34
N ALA A 108 7.78 -6.09 0.50
CA ALA A 108 8.26 -6.05 -0.88
C ALA A 108 7.60 -7.14 -1.73
N GLU A 109 8.03 -7.27 -2.97
CA GLU A 109 7.82 -8.48 -3.76
C GLU A 109 8.28 -9.70 -2.93
N LYS A 110 7.53 -10.80 -3.04
CA LYS A 110 7.65 -11.93 -2.10
C LYS A 110 9.08 -12.46 -1.96
N SER A 111 9.75 -12.76 -3.07
CA SER A 111 11.10 -13.35 -3.02
C SER A 111 12.14 -12.37 -2.45
N LEU A 112 12.02 -11.09 -2.79
CA LEU A 112 12.91 -10.03 -2.28
C LEU A 112 12.74 -9.84 -0.77
N ALA A 113 11.50 -9.82 -0.27
CA ALA A 113 11.23 -9.69 1.16
C ALA A 113 11.70 -10.92 1.96
N GLU A 114 11.49 -12.13 1.44
CA GLU A 114 11.96 -13.37 2.07
C GLU A 114 13.49 -13.42 2.17
N MET A 115 14.19 -13.07 1.08
CA MET A 115 15.67 -13.00 1.07
C MET A 115 16.19 -11.96 2.07
N PHE A 116 15.55 -10.76 2.11
CA PHE A 116 15.92 -9.72 3.08
C PHE A 116 15.71 -10.21 4.51
N ALA A 117 14.55 -10.77 4.81
CA ALA A 117 14.21 -11.22 6.15
C ALA A 117 15.19 -12.29 6.65
N GLN A 118 15.52 -13.26 5.81
CA GLN A 118 16.49 -14.30 6.14
C GLN A 118 17.88 -13.71 6.44
N SER A 119 18.39 -12.84 5.56
CA SER A 119 19.72 -12.23 5.73
C SER A 119 19.78 -11.31 6.97
N TYR A 120 18.75 -10.48 7.17
CA TYR A 120 18.69 -9.54 8.29
C TYR A 120 18.55 -10.27 9.63
N ALA A 121 17.62 -11.23 9.72
CA ALA A 121 17.39 -12.01 10.93
C ALA A 121 18.63 -12.79 11.40
N VAL A 122 19.33 -13.45 10.47
CA VAL A 122 20.59 -14.16 10.78
C VAL A 122 21.65 -13.19 11.33
N LYS A 123 21.81 -12.00 10.72
CA LYS A 123 22.85 -11.05 11.15
C LYS A 123 22.50 -10.32 12.45
N ARG A 124 21.20 -10.12 12.75
CA ARG A 124 20.75 -9.55 14.02
C ARG A 124 20.62 -10.60 15.14
N GLY A 125 20.49 -11.89 14.82
CA GLY A 125 20.21 -12.94 15.81
C GLY A 125 18.76 -12.93 16.29
N ILE A 126 17.81 -12.50 15.46
CA ILE A 126 16.38 -12.37 15.77
C ILE A 126 15.54 -13.30 14.91
N GLU A 127 14.29 -13.50 15.29
CA GLU A 127 13.31 -14.26 14.51
C GLU A 127 12.42 -13.35 13.68
N TYR A 128 11.71 -13.93 12.72
CA TYR A 128 10.71 -13.21 11.93
C TYR A 128 9.49 -14.09 11.66
N THR A 129 8.37 -13.44 11.40
CA THR A 129 7.11 -14.10 11.04
C THR A 129 6.47 -13.43 9.83
N VAL A 130 5.78 -14.23 9.01
CA VAL A 130 4.98 -13.70 7.91
C VAL A 130 3.69 -13.12 8.49
N ALA A 131 3.55 -11.81 8.43
CA ALA A 131 2.37 -11.11 8.92
C ALA A 131 1.23 -11.14 7.89
N LYS A 132 1.54 -11.04 6.58
CA LYS A 132 0.54 -11.04 5.52
C LYS A 132 1.12 -11.46 4.18
N ASN A 133 0.40 -12.32 3.45
CA ASN A 133 0.64 -12.60 2.05
C ASN A 133 -0.38 -11.80 1.22
N GLN A 134 0.10 -10.96 0.32
CA GLN A 134 -0.73 -10.06 -0.47
C GLN A 134 -0.51 -10.27 -1.96
N ARG A 135 -1.48 -9.89 -2.75
CA ARG A 135 -1.36 -9.79 -4.22
C ARG A 135 -1.69 -8.39 -4.67
N ILE A 136 -0.88 -7.88 -5.56
CA ILE A 136 -1.10 -6.59 -6.22
C ILE A 136 -1.84 -6.87 -7.52
N TYR A 137 -2.91 -6.12 -7.73
CA TYR A 137 -3.73 -6.18 -8.94
C TYR A 137 -3.76 -4.83 -9.63
N GLU A 138 -3.84 -4.84 -10.96
CA GLU A 138 -4.08 -3.65 -11.76
C GLU A 138 -5.32 -3.81 -12.66
N LEU A 139 -5.97 -2.69 -12.96
CA LEU A 139 -7.13 -2.60 -13.83
C LEU A 139 -6.96 -1.42 -14.79
N SER A 140 -7.07 -1.65 -16.09
CA SER A 140 -7.10 -0.60 -17.12
C SER A 140 -8.50 -0.36 -17.71
N GLN A 141 -9.43 -1.27 -17.48
CA GLN A 141 -10.80 -1.19 -17.94
C GLN A 141 -11.71 -2.01 -17.05
N VAL A 142 -12.82 -1.42 -16.61
CA VAL A 142 -13.86 -2.14 -15.86
C VAL A 142 -14.63 -3.06 -16.80
N ASN A 143 -14.88 -4.30 -16.37
CA ASN A 143 -15.69 -5.24 -17.12
C ASN A 143 -17.15 -4.71 -17.23
N VAL A 144 -17.62 -4.55 -18.46
CA VAL A 144 -18.95 -4.01 -18.76
C VAL A 144 -20.12 -4.90 -18.30
N GLU A 145 -19.85 -6.19 -18.02
CA GLU A 145 -20.85 -7.13 -17.54
C GLU A 145 -21.12 -7.03 -16.03
N ILE A 146 -20.42 -6.16 -15.31
CA ILE A 146 -20.64 -5.97 -13.87
C ILE A 146 -21.98 -5.26 -13.64
N PRO A 147 -22.92 -5.87 -12.93
CA PRO A 147 -24.19 -5.22 -12.60
C PRO A 147 -23.95 -3.97 -11.76
N SER A 148 -24.56 -2.84 -12.16
CA SER A 148 -24.62 -1.65 -11.32
C SER A 148 -25.77 -1.79 -10.33
N ILE A 149 -25.44 -2.07 -9.07
CA ILE A 149 -26.42 -2.15 -7.98
C ILE A 149 -26.31 -0.88 -7.15
N GLY A 150 -27.43 -0.16 -7.01
CA GLY A 150 -27.46 1.09 -6.23
C GLY A 150 -26.76 2.27 -6.91
N THR A 151 -26.45 3.29 -6.13
CA THR A 151 -25.80 4.52 -6.57
C THR A 151 -24.56 4.81 -5.72
N VAL A 152 -23.44 5.13 -6.36
CA VAL A 152 -22.21 5.52 -5.66
C VAL A 152 -22.08 7.03 -5.61
N ARG A 153 -21.84 7.56 -4.41
CA ARG A 153 -21.62 8.99 -4.14
C ARG A 153 -20.42 9.21 -3.24
N LEU A 154 -19.92 10.44 -3.24
CA LEU A 154 -18.91 10.84 -2.25
C LEU A 154 -19.49 10.77 -0.83
N ALA A 155 -18.63 10.38 0.11
CA ALA A 155 -18.94 10.48 1.53
C ALA A 155 -19.02 11.94 1.97
N THR A 156 -19.92 12.22 2.91
CA THR A 156 -20.17 13.54 3.48
C THR A 156 -20.06 13.51 4.99
N LYS A 157 -20.05 14.67 5.64
CA LYS A 157 -20.07 14.75 7.12
C LYS A 157 -21.30 14.06 7.74
N LYS A 158 -22.41 13.90 7.02
CA LYS A 158 -23.60 13.20 7.49
C LYS A 158 -23.34 11.70 7.70
N ASP A 159 -22.39 11.14 6.94
CA ASP A 159 -22.03 9.72 7.02
C ASP A 159 -21.19 9.38 8.26
N MET A 160 -20.76 10.39 9.02
CA MET A 160 -20.06 10.18 10.31
C MET A 160 -20.91 9.44 11.36
N SER A 161 -22.21 9.33 11.16
CA SER A 161 -23.08 8.52 12.00
C SER A 161 -22.77 7.02 11.95
N PHE A 162 -22.18 6.50 10.85
CA PHE A 162 -21.84 5.08 10.67
C PHE A 162 -20.39 4.82 10.22
N LEU A 163 -19.74 5.75 9.55
CA LEU A 163 -18.40 5.56 8.98
C LEU A 163 -17.34 5.15 10.03
N PRO A 164 -17.30 5.68 11.26
CA PRO A 164 -16.35 5.22 12.27
C PRO A 164 -16.47 3.73 12.56
N TYR A 165 -17.70 3.20 12.60
CA TYR A 165 -17.96 1.77 12.80
C TYR A 165 -17.51 0.94 11.59
N TRP A 166 -17.73 1.44 10.37
CA TRP A 166 -17.30 0.75 9.15
C TRP A 166 -15.79 0.73 8.99
N MET A 167 -15.12 1.84 9.32
CA MET A 167 -13.66 1.91 9.29
C MET A 167 -13.05 0.97 10.34
N LYS A 168 -13.62 0.93 11.55
CA LYS A 168 -13.22 -0.02 12.58
C LYS A 168 -13.46 -1.46 12.13
N GLY A 169 -14.60 -1.76 11.52
CA GLY A 169 -14.90 -3.07 10.97
C GLY A 169 -13.93 -3.49 9.87
N PHE A 170 -13.55 -2.55 8.99
CA PHE A 170 -12.51 -2.77 7.99
C PHE A 170 -11.15 -3.09 8.64
N ASP A 171 -10.74 -2.28 9.62
CA ASP A 171 -9.46 -2.46 10.31
C ASP A 171 -9.44 -3.83 11.03
N SER A 172 -10.54 -4.23 11.68
CA SER A 172 -10.69 -5.54 12.33
C SER A 172 -10.60 -6.70 11.31
N ASP A 173 -11.35 -6.62 10.19
CA ASP A 173 -11.34 -7.65 9.15
C ASP A 173 -9.97 -7.79 8.46
N CYS A 174 -9.22 -6.69 8.31
CA CYS A 174 -7.94 -6.68 7.58
C CYS A 174 -6.72 -6.91 8.45
N PHE A 175 -6.76 -6.49 9.72
CA PHE A 175 -5.58 -6.42 10.59
C PHE A 175 -5.78 -7.07 11.96
N GLY A 176 -6.98 -7.57 12.24
CA GLY A 176 -7.36 -8.12 13.54
C GLY A 176 -7.71 -7.05 14.59
N ASP A 177 -8.37 -7.48 15.66
CA ASP A 177 -8.94 -6.58 16.67
C ASP A 177 -7.90 -5.74 17.43
N SER A 178 -6.65 -6.19 17.51
CA SER A 178 -5.57 -5.48 18.22
C SER A 178 -5.25 -4.11 17.59
N LEU A 179 -5.46 -3.94 16.28
CA LEU A 179 -5.25 -2.67 15.56
C LEU A 179 -6.54 -1.85 15.41
N ALA A 180 -7.70 -2.45 15.70
CA ALA A 180 -9.00 -1.79 15.63
C ALA A 180 -9.28 -0.84 16.81
N THR A 181 -8.34 -0.74 17.76
CA THR A 181 -8.48 0.11 18.96
C THR A 181 -7.86 1.47 18.73
N GLY A 182 -8.66 2.52 18.58
CA GLY A 182 -8.20 3.88 18.81
C GLY A 182 -8.18 4.85 17.64
N GLY A 183 -9.10 4.74 16.69
CA GLY A 183 -9.35 5.86 15.77
C GLY A 183 -10.07 6.99 16.53
N SER A 184 -9.42 8.15 16.73
CA SER A 184 -10.12 9.36 17.14
C SER A 184 -11.08 9.83 16.03
N THR A 185 -12.11 10.61 16.41
CA THR A 185 -12.99 11.27 15.42
C THR A 185 -12.18 12.06 14.40
N ASP A 186 -11.08 12.68 14.81
CA ASP A 186 -10.19 13.46 13.95
C ASP A 186 -9.50 12.58 12.89
N ASN A 187 -9.09 11.36 13.25
CA ASN A 187 -8.53 10.41 12.30
C ASN A 187 -9.56 10.00 11.23
N TYR A 188 -10.81 9.77 11.61
CA TYR A 188 -11.88 9.47 10.64
C TYR A 188 -12.20 10.65 9.74
N LEU A 189 -12.27 11.88 10.29
CA LEU A 189 -12.44 13.10 9.52
C LEU A 189 -11.27 13.31 8.55
N TYR A 190 -10.04 13.03 9.00
CA TYR A 190 -8.86 13.08 8.14
C TYR A 190 -8.95 12.09 6.98
N ARG A 191 -9.36 10.83 7.22
CA ARG A 191 -9.57 9.83 6.15
C ARG A 191 -10.61 10.25 5.11
N MET A 192 -11.51 11.19 5.45
CA MET A 192 -12.53 11.73 4.56
C MET A 192 -12.14 13.07 3.91
N SER A 193 -11.14 13.79 4.46
CA SER A 193 -10.85 15.19 4.11
C SER A 193 -10.42 15.42 2.66
N ASP A 194 -9.96 14.37 1.98
CA ASP A 194 -9.49 14.42 0.61
C ASP A 194 -10.58 14.21 -0.46
N ASN A 195 -11.85 14.08 -0.05
CA ASN A 195 -12.99 13.85 -0.95
C ASN A 195 -12.80 12.66 -1.91
N ARG A 196 -12.22 11.57 -1.41
CA ARG A 196 -11.95 10.35 -2.20
C ARG A 196 -12.55 9.08 -1.59
N LEU A 197 -13.36 9.21 -0.53
CA LEU A 197 -14.14 8.13 0.04
C LEU A 197 -15.53 8.12 -0.58
N TYR A 198 -15.94 6.97 -1.07
CA TYR A 198 -17.22 6.76 -1.75
C TYR A 198 -18.10 5.79 -0.97
N ILE A 199 -19.41 6.04 -1.00
CA ILE A 199 -20.44 5.22 -0.39
C ILE A 199 -21.36 4.71 -1.50
N LEU A 200 -21.60 3.41 -1.51
CA LEU A 200 -22.67 2.81 -2.31
C LEU A 200 -23.95 2.81 -1.48
N GLU A 201 -25.02 3.37 -2.04
CA GLU A 201 -26.38 3.33 -1.47
C GLU A 201 -27.28 2.46 -2.32
N ASP A 202 -28.07 1.61 -1.67
CA ASP A 202 -29.16 0.86 -2.27
C ASP A 202 -30.47 1.26 -1.60
N ASN A 203 -31.42 1.77 -2.40
CA ASN A 203 -32.69 2.33 -1.91
C ASN A 203 -32.52 3.37 -0.78
N GLY A 204 -31.51 4.23 -0.91
CA GLY A 204 -31.19 5.28 0.07
C GLY A 204 -30.49 4.79 1.33
N MET A 205 -30.15 3.50 1.43
CA MET A 205 -29.42 2.92 2.55
C MET A 205 -27.95 2.71 2.17
N PRO A 206 -26.98 3.25 2.93
CA PRO A 206 -25.56 2.94 2.75
C PRO A 206 -25.28 1.45 2.98
N VAL A 207 -24.62 0.79 2.02
CA VAL A 207 -24.41 -0.67 2.04
C VAL A 207 -22.96 -1.10 1.81
N SER A 208 -22.12 -0.23 1.24
CA SER A 208 -20.70 -0.52 1.02
C SER A 208 -19.91 0.78 0.90
N MET A 209 -18.60 0.72 1.12
CA MET A 209 -17.69 1.84 0.88
C MET A 209 -16.43 1.39 0.16
N ALA A 210 -15.78 2.32 -0.56
CA ALA A 210 -14.45 2.18 -1.12
C ALA A 210 -13.79 3.56 -1.24
N LYS A 211 -12.47 3.62 -1.27
CA LYS A 211 -11.70 4.87 -1.35
C LYS A 211 -10.68 4.80 -2.47
N ILE A 212 -10.45 5.91 -3.18
CA ILE A 212 -9.21 6.15 -3.93
C ILE A 212 -8.20 6.68 -2.93
N SER A 213 -7.31 5.83 -2.44
CA SER A 213 -6.44 6.11 -1.30
C SER A 213 -5.19 6.91 -1.69
N ARG A 214 -4.72 6.77 -2.93
CA ARG A 214 -3.56 7.49 -3.47
C ARG A 214 -3.78 7.82 -4.95
N ASP A 215 -3.31 8.99 -5.36
CA ASP A 215 -3.13 9.39 -6.74
C ASP A 215 -1.62 9.47 -7.00
N LEU A 216 -1.12 8.74 -8.00
CA LEU A 216 0.25 8.81 -8.49
C LEU A 216 0.26 9.48 -9.88
N GLN A 217 1.30 9.24 -10.69
CA GLN A 217 1.41 9.89 -11.99
C GLN A 217 0.39 9.35 -13.00
N THR A 218 0.31 8.04 -13.16
CA THR A 218 -0.57 7.39 -14.12
C THR A 218 -1.53 6.39 -13.50
N VAL A 219 -1.34 6.04 -12.23
CA VAL A 219 -2.19 5.09 -11.50
C VAL A 219 -2.84 5.71 -10.28
N CYS A 220 -4.04 5.26 -9.93
CA CYS A 220 -4.65 5.52 -8.63
C CYS A 220 -4.84 4.21 -7.86
N VAL A 221 -4.81 4.30 -6.53
CA VAL A 221 -4.92 3.13 -5.64
C VAL A 221 -6.31 3.08 -5.05
N VAL A 222 -7.03 1.99 -5.31
CA VAL A 222 -8.33 1.69 -4.69
C VAL A 222 -8.10 0.89 -3.41
N GLY A 223 -8.73 1.29 -2.32
CA GLY A 223 -8.60 0.62 -1.02
C GLY A 223 -9.75 0.97 -0.09
N LEU A 224 -9.61 0.61 1.19
CA LEU A 224 -10.65 0.81 2.20
C LEU A 224 -12.02 0.26 1.75
N VAL A 225 -12.01 -0.91 1.10
CA VAL A 225 -13.23 -1.56 0.61
C VAL A 225 -13.89 -2.31 1.77
N TYR A 226 -15.07 -1.89 2.15
CA TYR A 226 -15.80 -2.53 3.23
C TYR A 226 -17.30 -2.62 2.95
N THR A 227 -17.84 -3.80 3.19
CA THR A 227 -19.29 -4.08 3.20
C THR A 227 -19.64 -4.68 4.56
N PRO A 228 -20.49 -4.03 5.35
CA PRO A 228 -20.90 -4.56 6.66
C PRO A 228 -21.48 -5.98 6.54
N PRO A 229 -21.32 -6.84 7.55
CA PRO A 229 -21.73 -8.24 7.50
C PRO A 229 -23.16 -8.50 6.99
N TYR A 230 -24.12 -7.68 7.39
CA TYR A 230 -25.54 -7.82 6.97
C TYR A 230 -25.79 -7.57 5.47
N PHE A 231 -24.85 -6.90 4.80
CA PHE A 231 -24.96 -6.56 3.38
C PHE A 231 -24.07 -7.44 2.49
N ARG A 232 -23.29 -8.36 3.07
CA ARG A 232 -22.40 -9.26 2.30
C ARG A 232 -23.21 -10.27 1.47
N GLY A 233 -22.56 -10.81 0.43
CA GLY A 233 -23.15 -11.83 -0.45
C GLY A 233 -24.16 -11.30 -1.48
N LYS A 234 -24.40 -9.97 -1.55
CA LYS A 234 -25.39 -9.32 -2.42
C LYS A 234 -24.77 -8.56 -3.61
N GLY A 235 -23.46 -8.66 -3.84
CA GLY A 235 -22.78 -7.99 -4.94
C GLY A 235 -22.39 -6.52 -4.68
N TYR A 236 -22.70 -5.94 -3.53
CA TYR A 236 -22.45 -4.53 -3.23
C TYR A 236 -20.96 -4.15 -3.29
N ALA A 237 -20.04 -4.98 -2.75
CA ALA A 237 -18.62 -4.73 -2.87
C ALA A 237 -18.16 -4.67 -4.33
N THR A 238 -18.66 -5.59 -5.16
CA THR A 238 -18.34 -5.64 -6.60
C THR A 238 -18.79 -4.36 -7.30
N SER A 239 -20.05 -3.94 -7.11
CA SER A 239 -20.59 -2.71 -7.71
C SER A 239 -19.87 -1.46 -7.20
N CYS A 240 -19.59 -1.39 -5.89
CA CYS A 240 -18.90 -0.24 -5.29
C CYS A 240 -17.49 -0.08 -5.86
N VAL A 241 -16.69 -1.16 -5.87
CA VAL A 241 -15.31 -1.13 -6.38
C VAL A 241 -15.28 -0.88 -7.89
N ALA A 242 -16.19 -1.49 -8.66
CA ALA A 242 -16.27 -1.24 -10.11
C ALA A 242 -16.53 0.25 -10.41
N ALA A 243 -17.51 0.87 -9.72
CA ALA A 243 -17.82 2.29 -9.89
C ALA A 243 -16.66 3.19 -9.45
N VAL A 244 -16.03 2.93 -8.29
CA VAL A 244 -14.89 3.72 -7.79
C VAL A 244 -13.67 3.58 -8.70
N SER A 245 -13.43 2.38 -9.25
CA SER A 245 -12.39 2.18 -10.26
C SER A 245 -12.67 2.95 -11.55
N GLN A 246 -13.93 2.94 -12.02
CA GLN A 246 -14.33 3.73 -13.19
C GLN A 246 -14.10 5.23 -12.93
N PHE A 247 -14.46 5.76 -11.74
CA PHE A 247 -14.18 7.16 -11.40
C PHE A 247 -12.68 7.49 -11.42
N GLY A 248 -11.82 6.55 -11.02
CA GLY A 248 -10.37 6.71 -11.16
C GLY A 248 -9.98 6.85 -12.64
N LEU A 249 -10.44 5.95 -13.50
CA LEU A 249 -10.16 5.99 -14.95
C LEU A 249 -10.73 7.26 -15.60
N ASP A 250 -11.95 7.67 -15.26
CA ASP A 250 -12.60 8.89 -15.77
C ASP A 250 -11.86 10.18 -15.37
N ARG A 251 -11.11 10.15 -14.26
CA ARG A 251 -10.22 11.25 -13.83
C ARG A 251 -8.91 11.33 -14.62
N GLY A 252 -8.70 10.40 -15.58
CA GLY A 252 -7.54 10.38 -16.46
C GLY A 252 -6.42 9.44 -16.04
N PHE A 253 -6.57 8.68 -14.96
CA PHE A 253 -5.61 7.61 -14.64
C PHE A 253 -5.71 6.49 -15.66
N THR A 254 -4.56 5.95 -16.05
CA THR A 254 -4.50 4.84 -17.01
C THR A 254 -4.81 3.50 -16.37
N LYS A 255 -4.61 3.41 -15.05
CA LYS A 255 -4.85 2.20 -14.27
C LYS A 255 -5.33 2.49 -12.86
N CYS A 256 -6.13 1.56 -12.32
CA CYS A 256 -6.38 1.42 -10.90
C CYS A 256 -5.56 0.26 -10.34
N VAL A 257 -5.01 0.42 -9.15
CA VAL A 257 -4.21 -0.60 -8.46
C VAL A 257 -4.82 -0.89 -7.10
N LEU A 258 -4.74 -2.12 -6.65
CA LEU A 258 -5.11 -2.50 -5.29
C LEU A 258 -4.24 -3.63 -4.75
N TYR A 259 -4.16 -3.70 -3.42
CA TYR A 259 -3.58 -4.80 -2.66
C TYR A 259 -4.69 -5.61 -2.00
N THR A 260 -4.58 -6.91 -2.01
CA THR A 260 -5.51 -7.79 -1.29
C THR A 260 -4.78 -8.94 -0.63
N ASP A 261 -5.29 -9.36 0.53
CA ASP A 261 -4.79 -10.53 1.24
C ASP A 261 -5.12 -11.80 0.44
N LEU A 262 -4.13 -12.65 0.19
CA LEU A 262 -4.32 -13.94 -0.46
C LEU A 262 -5.17 -14.90 0.38
N ALA A 263 -5.22 -14.70 1.71
CA ALA A 263 -6.08 -15.46 2.61
C ALA A 263 -7.58 -15.08 2.46
N ASN A 264 -7.92 -14.03 1.68
CA ASN A 264 -9.30 -13.62 1.41
C ASN A 264 -9.75 -13.99 -0.02
N PRO A 265 -10.19 -15.24 -0.28
CA PRO A 265 -10.57 -15.69 -1.62
C PRO A 265 -11.78 -14.92 -2.18
N ILE A 266 -12.66 -14.39 -1.32
CA ILE A 266 -13.86 -13.65 -1.73
C ILE A 266 -13.43 -12.34 -2.39
N SER A 267 -12.57 -11.54 -1.73
CA SER A 267 -12.05 -10.28 -2.28
C SER A 267 -11.28 -10.51 -3.58
N ASN A 268 -10.40 -11.51 -3.62
CA ASN A 268 -9.66 -11.86 -4.84
C ASN A 268 -10.60 -12.19 -6.01
N SER A 269 -11.68 -12.97 -5.77
CA SER A 269 -12.68 -13.29 -6.79
C SER A 269 -13.45 -12.05 -7.28
N ILE A 270 -13.80 -11.13 -6.36
CA ILE A 270 -14.48 -9.86 -6.70
C ILE A 270 -13.62 -9.03 -7.65
N TYR A 271 -12.35 -8.84 -7.34
CA TYR A 271 -11.45 -8.00 -8.14
C TYR A 271 -11.23 -8.59 -9.54
N MET A 272 -11.02 -9.90 -9.65
CA MET A 272 -10.90 -10.56 -10.97
C MET A 272 -12.18 -10.43 -11.80
N LYS A 273 -13.37 -10.52 -11.19
CA LYS A 273 -14.64 -10.30 -11.91
C LYS A 273 -14.77 -8.88 -12.45
N ILE A 274 -14.31 -7.87 -11.70
CA ILE A 274 -14.32 -6.47 -12.13
C ILE A 274 -13.40 -6.25 -13.33
N GLY A 275 -12.39 -7.10 -13.53
CA GLY A 275 -11.42 -7.01 -14.62
C GLY A 275 -9.98 -6.77 -14.13
N TYR A 276 -9.74 -6.73 -12.81
CA TYR A 276 -8.40 -6.63 -12.27
C TYR A 276 -7.57 -7.86 -12.60
N LYS A 277 -6.31 -7.65 -12.96
CA LYS A 277 -5.33 -8.70 -13.28
C LYS A 277 -4.21 -8.68 -12.23
N PRO A 278 -3.76 -9.86 -11.76
CA PRO A 278 -2.63 -9.93 -10.83
C PRO A 278 -1.34 -9.52 -11.54
N ILE A 279 -0.49 -8.75 -10.86
CA ILE A 279 0.81 -8.32 -11.39
C ILE A 279 2.00 -8.88 -10.61
N CYS A 280 1.91 -8.92 -9.27
CA CYS A 280 2.91 -9.61 -8.45
C CYS A 280 2.35 -9.97 -7.07
N ASP A 281 3.00 -10.91 -6.42
CA ASP A 281 2.76 -11.21 -5.02
C ASP A 281 3.70 -10.38 -4.14
N SER A 282 3.16 -9.82 -3.06
CA SER A 282 3.88 -9.05 -2.05
C SER A 282 3.69 -9.72 -0.69
N ILE A 283 4.69 -9.60 0.18
CA ILE A 283 4.65 -10.17 1.51
C ILE A 283 5.03 -9.12 2.54
N GLU A 284 4.35 -9.15 3.67
CA GLU A 284 4.69 -8.38 4.85
C GLU A 284 5.28 -9.32 5.89
N ILE A 285 6.50 -9.04 6.33
CA ILE A 285 7.23 -9.80 7.35
C ILE A 285 7.49 -8.86 8.53
N LYS A 286 7.30 -9.36 9.73
CA LYS A 286 7.64 -8.69 11.00
C LYS A 286 8.79 -9.39 11.67
N PHE A 287 9.69 -8.60 12.23
CA PHE A 287 10.78 -9.11 13.08
C PHE A 287 10.34 -9.12 14.54
N SER A 288 10.91 -10.06 15.33
CA SER A 288 10.76 -10.03 16.78
C SER A 288 11.46 -8.78 17.33
N GLU A 289 10.88 -8.19 18.36
CA GLU A 289 11.58 -7.15 19.15
C GLU A 289 12.76 -7.82 19.88
N ASP A 290 13.91 -7.10 19.94
CA ASP A 290 15.10 -7.52 20.68
C ASP A 290 14.84 -7.55 22.19
#